data_3203e136008aefa12b4f82f2f40abd2f
#
_entry.id   3203e136008aefa12b4f82f2f40abd2f
#
_cell.length_a   1.000
_cell.length_b   1.000
_cell.length_c   1.000
_cell.angle_alpha   90.00
_cell.angle_beta   90.00
_cell.angle_gamma   90.00
#
_symmetry.space_group_name_H-M   'P 1'
#
loop_
_entity.id
_entity.type
_entity.pdbx_description
1 polymer ?
#
loop_
_entity_poly.entity_id
_entity_poly.type
_entity_poly.pdbx_seq_one_letter_code
_entity_poly.pdbx_strand_id
1 'polypeptide(L)'
;MKKKICILLSGALCISLFVGCSSQHEETTLTPVRLNEVVHSVFYAPQYVAQELGFFEEEGLAVTVAVGNGADKSMTALLSDSADISLLGTEAGIYVYNEGKENHPQ
;
A
#
# COMPACT_ATOMS: atom_id res chain seq x y z
N MET A 1 -24.61 -55.11 25.04
CA MET A 1 -23.61 -54.73 24.05
C MET A 1 -24.06 -53.61 23.11
N LYS A 2 -25.31 -53.58 22.65
CA LYS A 2 -25.80 -52.51 21.73
C LYS A 2 -25.77 -51.06 22.26
N LYS A 3 -26.02 -50.87 23.56
CA LYS A 3 -25.99 -49.54 24.19
C LYS A 3 -24.58 -48.94 24.36
N LYS A 4 -23.55 -49.77 24.53
CA LYS A 4 -22.16 -49.32 24.66
C LYS A 4 -21.55 -48.92 23.30
N ILE A 5 -22.02 -49.50 22.21
CA ILE A 5 -21.59 -49.16 20.83
C ILE A 5 -22.13 -47.79 20.42
N CYS A 6 -23.38 -47.45 20.78
CA CYS A 6 -23.96 -46.14 20.49
C CYS A 6 -23.24 -44.98 21.21
N ILE A 7 -22.75 -45.19 22.42
CA ILE A 7 -22.01 -44.18 23.18
C ILE A 7 -20.63 -43.94 22.57
N LEU A 8 -19.97 -44.95 22.08
CA LEU A 8 -18.68 -44.84 21.40
C LEU A 8 -18.79 -44.14 20.05
N LEU A 9 -19.87 -44.36 19.28
CA LEU A 9 -20.12 -43.65 18.01
C LEU A 9 -20.47 -42.20 18.24
N SER A 10 -21.18 -41.83 19.30
CA SER A 10 -21.54 -40.46 19.63
C SER A 10 -20.33 -39.63 20.06
N GLY A 11 -19.36 -40.24 20.78
CA GLY A 11 -18.12 -39.59 21.18
C GLY A 11 -17.18 -39.26 20.01
N ALA A 12 -17.14 -40.09 18.99
CA ALA A 12 -16.30 -39.85 17.79
C ALA A 12 -16.83 -38.72 16.91
N LEU A 13 -18.14 -38.47 16.92
CA LEU A 13 -18.75 -37.39 16.10
C LEU A 13 -18.54 -35.99 16.70
N CYS A 14 -18.36 -35.87 18.02
CA CYS A 14 -18.14 -34.58 18.68
C CYS A 14 -16.69 -34.06 18.55
N ILE A 15 -15.73 -34.91 18.25
CA ILE A 15 -14.31 -34.52 18.11
C ILE A 15 -14.01 -33.88 16.75
N SER A 16 -14.84 -34.14 15.75
CA SER A 16 -14.65 -33.61 14.38
C SER A 16 -15.14 -32.16 14.18
N LEU A 17 -15.78 -31.54 15.18
CA LEU A 17 -16.30 -30.18 15.08
C LEU A 17 -15.32 -29.10 15.59
N PHE A 18 -14.14 -29.47 16.10
CA PHE A 18 -13.13 -28.52 16.59
C PHE A 18 -11.99 -28.24 15.62
N VAL A 19 -12.02 -28.76 14.40
CA VAL A 19 -10.97 -28.53 13.37
C VAL A 19 -11.41 -27.45 12.35
N GLY A 20 -12.09 -26.43 12.79
CA GLY A 20 -12.61 -25.43 11.88
C GLY A 20 -12.44 -23.99 12.34
N CYS A 21 -11.21 -23.54 12.60
CA CYS A 21 -10.80 -22.13 12.56
C CYS A 21 -9.27 -22.06 12.69
N SER A 22 -8.56 -22.60 11.71
CA SER A 22 -7.24 -22.10 11.41
C SER A 22 -7.49 -20.82 10.63
N SER A 23 -7.46 -19.68 11.31
CA SER A 23 -7.26 -18.39 10.66
C SER A 23 -5.93 -18.50 9.91
N GLN A 24 -5.98 -18.78 8.61
CA GLN A 24 -4.86 -18.46 7.75
C GLN A 24 -4.69 -16.94 7.91
N HIS A 25 -3.70 -16.56 8.67
CA HIS A 25 -3.12 -15.24 8.57
C HIS A 25 -2.49 -15.22 7.17
N GLU A 26 -3.26 -14.78 6.17
CA GLU A 26 -2.66 -14.35 4.92
C GLU A 26 -1.70 -13.24 5.34
N GLU A 27 -0.40 -13.52 5.26
CA GLU A 27 0.59 -12.46 5.26
C GLU A 27 0.23 -11.55 4.09
N THR A 28 -0.48 -10.48 4.38
CA THR A 28 -0.81 -9.46 3.39
C THR A 28 0.53 -8.80 3.04
N THR A 29 1.13 -9.25 1.94
CA THR A 29 2.34 -8.62 1.42
C THR A 29 1.94 -7.25 0.89
N LEU A 30 2.32 -6.20 1.64
CA LEU A 30 2.06 -4.83 1.23
C LEU A 30 2.85 -4.49 -0.03
N THR A 31 2.22 -3.77 -0.95
CA THR A 31 2.89 -3.26 -2.14
C THR A 31 3.72 -2.02 -1.77
N PRO A 32 5.05 -2.04 -1.97
CA PRO A 32 5.88 -0.88 -1.68
C PRO A 32 5.58 0.27 -2.64
N VAL A 33 5.44 1.48 -2.11
CA VAL A 33 5.24 2.72 -2.88
C VAL A 33 6.21 3.78 -2.37
N ARG A 34 7.01 4.35 -3.27
CA ARG A 34 7.94 5.43 -2.99
C ARG A 34 7.30 6.76 -3.36
N LEU A 35 6.92 7.55 -2.38
CA LEU A 35 6.34 8.87 -2.56
C LEU A 35 7.42 9.93 -2.31
N ASN A 36 7.58 10.88 -3.23
CA ASN A 36 8.45 12.02 -3.07
C ASN A 36 7.62 13.30 -2.94
N GLU A 37 7.74 14.00 -1.81
CA GLU A 37 7.10 15.30 -1.59
C GLU A 37 8.10 16.44 -1.84
N VAL A 38 7.62 17.54 -2.42
CA VAL A 38 8.49 18.68 -2.76
C VAL A 38 9.11 19.32 -1.52
N VAL A 39 8.37 19.35 -0.43
CA VAL A 39 8.77 19.94 0.86
C VAL A 39 7.88 19.36 1.95
N HIS A 40 8.40 19.20 3.15
CA HIS A 40 7.55 18.85 4.29
C HIS A 40 6.69 20.04 4.69
N SER A 41 5.36 19.91 4.62
CA SER A 41 4.44 21.04 4.79
C SER A 41 3.10 20.62 5.38
N VAL A 42 2.51 21.50 6.18
CA VAL A 42 1.15 21.34 6.72
C VAL A 42 0.08 21.21 5.62
N PHE A 43 0.36 21.64 4.40
CA PHE A 43 -0.54 21.47 3.26
C PHE A 43 -0.71 20.00 2.88
N TYR A 44 0.21 19.15 3.29
CA TYR A 44 0.16 17.70 3.07
C TYR A 44 -0.32 16.91 4.30
N ALA A 45 -0.90 17.62 5.28
CA ALA A 45 -1.40 16.98 6.51
C ALA A 45 -2.31 15.76 6.27
N PRO A 46 -3.21 15.71 5.28
CA PRO A 46 -4.00 14.50 5.02
C PRO A 46 -3.16 13.27 4.71
N GLN A 47 -2.05 13.43 3.96
CA GLN A 47 -1.10 12.35 3.68
C GLN A 47 -0.44 11.85 4.96
N TYR A 48 0.02 12.75 5.83
CA TYR A 48 0.68 12.39 7.09
C TYR A 48 -0.29 11.68 8.03
N VAL A 49 -1.53 12.16 8.11
CA VAL A 49 -2.59 11.51 8.90
C VAL A 49 -2.87 10.10 8.37
N ALA A 50 -2.94 9.93 7.06
CA ALA A 50 -3.15 8.62 6.45
C ALA A 50 -2.01 7.64 6.78
N GLN A 51 -0.77 8.14 6.78
CA GLN A 51 0.41 7.34 7.13
C GLN A 51 0.43 6.98 8.62
N GLU A 52 0.20 7.95 9.52
CA GLU A 52 0.24 7.73 10.97
C GLU A 52 -0.91 6.85 11.48
N LEU A 53 -2.06 6.89 10.82
CA LEU A 53 -3.22 6.07 11.18
C LEU A 53 -3.26 4.71 10.48
N GLY A 54 -2.29 4.39 9.62
CA GLY A 54 -2.20 3.09 8.95
C GLY A 54 -3.18 2.91 7.79
N PHE A 55 -3.76 3.98 7.23
CA PHE A 55 -4.73 3.88 6.14
C PHE A 55 -4.11 3.35 4.85
N PHE A 56 -2.83 3.57 4.62
CA PHE A 56 -2.14 3.00 3.48
C PHE A 56 -1.97 1.49 3.62
N GLU A 57 -1.62 1.02 4.80
CA GLU A 57 -1.49 -0.40 5.12
C GLU A 57 -2.84 -1.13 5.04
N GLU A 58 -3.94 -0.48 5.44
CA GLU A 58 -5.30 -1.01 5.28
C GLU A 58 -5.66 -1.23 3.79
N GLU A 59 -5.12 -0.40 2.89
CA GLU A 59 -5.28 -0.53 1.44
C GLU A 59 -4.19 -1.41 0.79
N GLY A 60 -3.38 -2.11 1.58
CA GLY A 60 -2.34 -3.02 1.10
C GLY A 60 -1.08 -2.33 0.57
N LEU A 61 -0.81 -1.09 1.00
CA LEU A 61 0.33 -0.29 0.55
C LEU A 61 1.35 -0.07 1.66
N ALA A 62 2.64 -0.21 1.36
CA ALA A 62 3.74 0.21 2.21
C ALA A 62 4.35 1.50 1.65
N VAL A 63 3.83 2.64 2.09
CA VAL A 63 4.25 3.95 1.57
C VAL A 63 5.48 4.45 2.32
N THR A 64 6.55 4.78 1.59
CA THR A 64 7.72 5.50 2.09
C THR A 64 7.76 6.89 1.51
N VAL A 65 7.96 7.91 2.37
CA VAL A 65 7.99 9.31 1.96
C VAL A 65 9.41 9.85 2.00
N ALA A 66 9.84 10.45 0.91
CA ALA A 66 11.10 11.19 0.80
C ALA A 66 10.84 12.65 0.45
N VAL A 67 11.66 13.57 0.94
CA VAL A 67 11.55 15.00 0.67
C VAL A 67 12.55 15.40 -0.42
N GLY A 68 12.04 15.90 -1.55
CA GLY A 68 12.86 16.31 -2.70
C GLY A 68 13.59 17.65 -2.50
N ASN A 69 13.05 18.53 -1.64
CA ASN A 69 13.56 19.90 -1.44
C ASN A 69 13.61 20.73 -2.74
N GLY A 70 12.55 20.63 -3.53
CA GLY A 70 12.37 21.38 -4.77
C GLY A 70 11.53 20.62 -5.79
N ALA A 71 10.71 21.31 -6.57
CA ALA A 71 9.83 20.73 -7.56
C ALA A 71 10.61 20.05 -8.70
N ASP A 72 11.73 20.64 -9.10
CA ASP A 72 12.69 20.09 -10.07
C ASP A 72 13.27 18.75 -9.64
N LYS A 73 13.67 18.64 -8.38
CA LYS A 73 14.24 17.41 -7.80
C LYS A 73 13.17 16.33 -7.64
N SER A 74 11.97 16.69 -7.17
CA SER A 74 10.85 15.77 -7.03
C SER A 74 10.38 15.24 -8.38
N MET A 75 10.34 16.09 -9.41
CA MET A 75 10.05 15.67 -10.78
C MET A 75 11.17 14.78 -11.34
N THR A 76 12.44 15.12 -11.08
CA THR A 76 13.57 14.27 -11.47
C THR A 76 13.48 12.90 -10.83
N ALA A 77 13.13 12.81 -9.54
CA ALA A 77 12.96 11.54 -8.85
C ALA A 77 11.88 10.66 -9.51
N LEU A 78 10.76 11.27 -9.95
CA LEU A 78 9.70 10.58 -10.68
C LEU A 78 10.17 10.09 -12.05
N LEU A 79 10.81 10.97 -12.82
CA LEU A 79 11.26 10.65 -14.20
C LEU A 79 12.42 9.64 -14.26
N SER A 80 13.18 9.51 -13.17
CA SER A 80 14.30 8.57 -13.04
C SER A 80 13.93 7.26 -12.35
N ASP A 81 12.64 6.97 -12.14
CA ASP A 81 12.16 5.81 -11.39
C ASP A 81 12.68 5.70 -9.93
N SER A 82 13.12 6.83 -9.36
CA SER A 82 13.51 6.91 -7.93
C SER A 82 12.32 7.13 -7.01
N ALA A 83 11.18 7.53 -7.56
CA ALA A 83 9.89 7.64 -6.91
C ALA A 83 8.79 7.10 -7.84
N ASP A 84 7.75 6.51 -7.24
CA ASP A 84 6.57 6.03 -7.97
C ASP A 84 5.50 7.13 -8.07
N ILE A 85 5.47 8.02 -7.07
CA ILE A 85 4.55 9.16 -6.98
C ILE A 85 5.33 10.39 -6.54
N SER A 86 5.02 11.54 -7.15
CA SER A 86 5.52 12.84 -6.67
C SER A 86 4.37 13.77 -6.31
N LEU A 87 4.43 14.31 -5.09
CA LEU A 87 3.49 15.31 -4.58
C LEU A 87 4.13 16.68 -4.72
N LEU A 88 3.71 17.41 -5.77
CA LEU A 88 4.28 18.70 -6.17
C LEU A 88 3.23 19.55 -6.91
N GLY A 89 3.57 20.81 -7.22
CA GLY A 89 2.69 21.69 -7.97
C GLY A 89 2.48 21.20 -9.40
N THR A 90 1.29 21.47 -9.94
CA THR A 90 0.89 21.05 -11.30
C THR A 90 1.74 21.67 -12.40
N GLU A 91 2.37 22.83 -12.14
CA GLU A 91 3.26 23.53 -13.07
C GLU A 91 4.42 22.64 -13.52
N ALA A 92 5.00 21.82 -12.64
CA ALA A 92 6.09 20.95 -13.00
C ALA A 92 5.67 19.88 -14.03
N GLY A 93 4.45 19.33 -13.89
CA GLY A 93 3.88 18.42 -14.89
C GLY A 93 3.64 19.10 -16.25
N ILE A 94 3.20 20.36 -16.23
CA ILE A 94 2.99 21.13 -17.47
C ILE A 94 4.31 21.37 -18.21
N TYR A 95 5.38 21.71 -17.49
CA TYR A 95 6.71 21.88 -18.10
C TYR A 95 7.19 20.59 -18.78
N VAL A 96 7.17 19.46 -18.07
CA VAL A 96 7.59 18.16 -18.62
C VAL A 96 6.75 17.77 -19.82
N TYR A 97 5.45 17.99 -19.79
CA TYR A 97 4.56 17.70 -20.91
C TYR A 97 4.89 18.55 -22.14
N ASN A 98 5.21 19.83 -21.97
CA ASN A 98 5.57 20.71 -23.08
C ASN A 98 6.95 20.34 -23.67
N GLU A 99 7.95 20.07 -22.84
CA GLU A 99 9.25 19.60 -23.31
C GLU A 99 9.14 18.28 -24.08
N GLY A 100 8.31 17.35 -23.62
CA GLY A 100 8.06 16.11 -24.32
C GLY A 100 7.45 16.31 -25.72
N LYS A 101 6.62 17.34 -25.90
CA LYS A 101 6.05 17.69 -27.21
C LYS A 101 7.09 18.26 -28.19
N GLU A 102 8.03 19.04 -27.69
CA GLU A 102 9.10 19.63 -28.52
C GLU A 102 10.08 18.56 -29.04
N ASN A 103 10.25 17.48 -28.27
CA ASN A 103 11.14 16.36 -28.62
C ASN A 103 10.50 15.31 -29.53
N HIS A 104 9.20 15.38 -29.83
CA HIS A 104 8.49 14.55 -30.79
C HIS A 104 7.97 15.41 -31.93
N PRO A 105 8.75 15.62 -33.04
CA PRO A 105 8.23 16.27 -34.22
C PRO A 105 7.09 15.41 -34.80
N GLN A 106 5.96 16.05 -35.06
CA GLN A 106 4.79 15.46 -35.70
C GLN A 106 5.08 15.04 -37.14
#